data_b16ce2566d13bcfc667c5803f40c5fc0
#
_entry.id   b16ce2566d13bcfc667c5803f40c5fc0
#
_cell.length_a   1.000
_cell.length_b   1.000
_cell.length_c   1.000
_cell.angle_alpha   90.00
_cell.angle_beta   90.00
_cell.angle_gamma   90.00
#
_symmetry.space_group_name_H-M   'P 1'
#
loop_
_entity.id
_entity.type
_entity.pdbx_description
1 polymer ?
#
loop_
_entity_poly.entity_id
_entity_poly.type
_entity_poly.pdbx_seq_one_letter_code
_entity_poly.pdbx_strand_id
1 'polypeptide(L)'
;KIFGYVTPDIEGINMQIDGIKNLEELMQITYWTKNNNQISGYNGKQDQKETATQVLTDLQGKYARLNMTADWAEQTERFIADFIGEFWFYESYKGANITYGRNYMLQTPETILASYYDMKANGVPDSMLDNQYEKYINCLWQSNPIQSLIYKKKFDVEPFPHLSADQVEASEYVTDEDKVCKRYFGEWDDTVKDTEWTFKDVEVLRNELITFATAKMAILEAEEEDETEQESEVETTE
;
A
#
# COMPACT_ATOMS: atom_id res chain seq x y z
N LYS A 1 39.05 -60.54 14.80
CA LYS A 1 38.23 -59.41 15.31
C LYS A 1 37.00 -59.31 14.43
N ILE A 2 35.85 -59.70 14.95
CA ILE A 2 34.56 -59.60 14.29
C ILE A 2 34.05 -58.18 14.56
N PHE A 3 33.94 -57.36 13.52
CA PHE A 3 33.26 -56.04 13.62
C PHE A 3 31.76 -56.36 13.61
N GLY A 4 31.11 -56.27 14.76
CA GLY A 4 29.67 -56.36 14.87
C GLY A 4 29.05 -55.06 14.29
N TYR A 5 28.14 -55.22 13.35
CA TYR A 5 27.31 -54.12 12.85
C TYR A 5 26.30 -53.77 13.95
N VAL A 6 26.40 -52.62 14.54
CA VAL A 6 25.37 -52.09 15.46
C VAL A 6 24.24 -51.53 14.62
N THR A 7 23.14 -52.24 14.57
CA THR A 7 21.90 -51.73 13.96
C THR A 7 21.43 -50.52 14.79
N PRO A 8 21.18 -49.38 14.19
CA PRO A 8 20.62 -48.24 14.90
C PRO A 8 19.28 -48.62 15.54
N ASP A 9 19.07 -48.15 16.75
CA ASP A 9 17.81 -48.29 17.46
C ASP A 9 16.70 -47.48 16.73
N ILE A 10 15.84 -48.19 15.99
CA ILE A 10 14.77 -47.59 15.20
C ILE A 10 13.74 -46.90 16.10
N GLU A 11 13.50 -47.39 17.32
CA GLU A 11 12.60 -46.74 18.28
C GLU A 11 13.17 -45.39 18.75
N GLY A 12 14.45 -45.34 19.05
CA GLY A 12 15.13 -44.11 19.44
C GLY A 12 15.12 -43.05 18.32
N ILE A 13 15.28 -43.47 17.05
CA ILE A 13 15.19 -42.58 15.88
C ILE A 13 13.75 -42.06 15.70
N ASN A 14 12.72 -42.90 15.84
CA ASN A 14 11.33 -42.49 15.74
C ASN A 14 10.94 -41.53 16.85
N MET A 15 11.37 -41.76 18.08
CA MET A 15 11.18 -40.80 19.18
C MET A 15 11.82 -39.41 18.89
N GLN A 16 12.99 -39.35 18.27
CA GLN A 16 13.63 -38.12 17.87
C GLN A 16 12.89 -37.42 16.75
N ILE A 17 12.38 -38.18 15.76
CA ILE A 17 11.57 -37.61 14.66
C ILE A 17 10.26 -37.03 15.20
N ASP A 18 9.59 -37.70 16.12
CA ASP A 18 8.35 -37.22 16.74
C ASP A 18 8.63 -36.00 17.67
N GLY A 19 9.78 -35.99 18.35
CA GLY A 19 10.25 -34.82 19.08
C GLY A 19 10.48 -33.60 18.19
N ILE A 20 11.07 -33.79 17.00
CA ILE A 20 11.27 -32.73 16.02
C ILE A 20 9.93 -32.20 15.49
N LYS A 21 8.99 -33.09 15.15
CA LYS A 21 7.65 -32.68 14.70
C LYS A 21 6.90 -31.89 15.76
N ASN A 22 6.96 -32.31 17.02
CA ASN A 22 6.35 -31.58 18.13
C ASN A 22 7.00 -30.20 18.34
N LEU A 23 8.30 -30.08 18.18
CA LEU A 23 9.03 -28.81 18.22
C LEU A 23 8.62 -27.91 17.03
N GLU A 24 8.49 -28.50 15.84
CA GLU A 24 8.04 -27.78 14.64
C GLU A 24 6.59 -27.26 14.78
N GLU A 25 5.69 -28.06 15.36
CA GLU A 25 4.32 -27.64 15.71
C GLU A 25 4.33 -26.53 16.77
N LEU A 26 5.14 -26.66 17.82
CA LEU A 26 5.30 -25.64 18.86
C LEU A 26 5.87 -24.34 18.28
N MET A 27 6.85 -24.42 17.39
CA MET A 27 7.37 -23.27 16.67
C MET A 27 6.30 -22.63 15.79
N GLN A 28 5.53 -23.42 15.03
CA GLN A 28 4.41 -22.92 14.22
C GLN A 28 3.33 -22.26 15.08
N ILE A 29 2.99 -22.84 16.23
CA ILE A 29 2.05 -22.25 17.19
C ILE A 29 2.61 -20.96 17.80
N THR A 30 3.88 -20.92 18.15
CA THR A 30 4.51 -19.80 18.83
C THR A 30 4.80 -18.65 17.88
N TYR A 31 5.31 -18.93 16.67
CA TYR A 31 5.72 -17.91 15.71
C TYR A 31 4.59 -17.45 14.79
N TRP A 32 3.70 -18.36 14.37
CA TRP A 32 2.69 -18.04 13.37
C TRP A 32 1.29 -17.90 13.94
N THR A 33 1.14 -17.98 15.30
CA THR A 33 -0.19 -17.94 15.94
C THR A 33 -1.25 -18.63 15.06
N LYS A 34 -1.15 -19.96 14.94
CA LYS A 34 -2.36 -20.70 14.62
C LYS A 34 -3.37 -20.26 15.66
N ASN A 35 -4.40 -19.55 15.21
CA ASN A 35 -5.47 -19.04 16.05
C ASN A 35 -5.79 -20.08 17.12
N ASN A 36 -5.84 -19.67 18.40
CA ASN A 36 -6.26 -20.53 19.51
C ASN A 36 -7.62 -21.22 19.24
N ASN A 37 -8.41 -20.70 18.29
CA ASN A 37 -9.66 -21.28 17.82
C ASN A 37 -9.50 -22.55 16.99
N GLN A 38 -8.29 -22.85 16.44
CA GLN A 38 -8.02 -24.13 15.77
C GLN A 38 -7.53 -25.23 16.74
N ILE A 39 -7.03 -24.86 17.92
CA ILE A 39 -6.68 -25.83 18.98
C ILE A 39 -7.95 -26.31 19.70
N SER A 40 -9.02 -25.56 19.66
CA SER A 40 -10.37 -25.94 20.13
C SER A 40 -11.12 -26.86 19.12
N GLY A 41 -10.40 -27.70 18.38
CA GLY A 41 -10.95 -28.72 17.48
C GLY A 41 -11.68 -29.89 18.16
N TYR A 42 -12.09 -29.70 19.40
CA TYR A 42 -13.02 -30.57 20.11
C TYR A 42 -14.27 -29.76 20.46
N ASN A 43 -15.29 -29.96 19.63
CA ASN A 43 -16.67 -29.48 19.75
C ASN A 43 -17.03 -28.13 19.08
N GLY A 44 -17.67 -28.27 17.95
CA GLY A 44 -18.87 -27.52 17.58
C GLY A 44 -18.56 -26.19 16.85
N LYS A 45 -18.89 -26.22 15.57
CA LYS A 45 -19.22 -25.08 14.74
C LYS A 45 -19.83 -23.93 15.56
N GLN A 46 -19.03 -22.94 15.85
CA GLN A 46 -19.53 -21.60 16.08
C GLN A 46 -18.71 -20.70 15.20
N ASP A 47 -19.31 -20.27 14.08
CA ASP A 47 -18.88 -19.09 13.31
C ASP A 47 -19.00 -17.87 14.25
N GLN A 48 -18.08 -17.73 15.19
CA GLN A 48 -17.94 -16.51 15.94
C GLN A 48 -17.34 -15.49 14.99
N LYS A 49 -18.18 -14.56 14.54
CA LYS A 49 -17.68 -13.33 13.91
C LYS A 49 -16.69 -12.72 14.89
N GLU A 50 -15.40 -12.76 14.53
CA GLU A 50 -14.35 -12.09 15.30
C GLU A 50 -14.75 -10.62 15.46
N THR A 51 -14.71 -10.13 16.69
CA THR A 51 -14.97 -8.72 16.92
C THR A 51 -13.82 -7.89 16.37
N ALA A 52 -14.10 -6.67 15.90
CA ALA A 52 -13.05 -5.77 15.39
C ALA A 52 -11.88 -5.62 16.39
N THR A 53 -12.18 -5.67 17.69
CA THR A 53 -11.17 -5.62 18.75
C THR A 53 -10.26 -6.86 18.77
N GLN A 54 -10.81 -8.06 18.53
CA GLN A 54 -10.01 -9.30 18.46
C GLN A 54 -9.07 -9.27 17.25
N VAL A 55 -9.57 -8.85 16.09
CA VAL A 55 -8.76 -8.69 14.89
C VAL A 55 -7.61 -7.70 15.10
N LEU A 56 -7.88 -6.56 15.75
CA LEU A 56 -6.85 -5.56 16.06
C LEU A 56 -5.79 -6.11 17.04
N THR A 57 -6.22 -6.85 18.07
CA THR A 57 -5.29 -7.46 19.05
C THR A 57 -4.40 -8.50 18.37
N ASP A 58 -4.96 -9.33 17.50
CA ASP A 58 -4.21 -10.34 16.73
C ASP A 58 -3.21 -9.68 15.76
N LEU A 59 -3.61 -8.59 15.10
CA LEU A 59 -2.73 -7.81 14.24
C LEU A 59 -1.58 -7.20 15.03
N GLN A 60 -1.83 -6.59 16.20
CA GLN A 60 -0.79 -6.03 17.07
C GLN A 60 0.21 -7.10 17.51
N GLY A 61 -0.27 -8.30 17.87
CA GLY A 61 0.59 -9.43 18.19
C GLY A 61 1.47 -9.87 17.03
N LYS A 62 0.95 -9.90 15.80
CA LYS A 62 1.70 -10.20 14.58
C LYS A 62 2.75 -9.13 14.28
N TYR A 63 2.39 -7.84 14.40
CA TYR A 63 3.34 -6.73 14.23
C TYR A 63 4.50 -6.80 15.24
N ALA A 64 4.21 -7.06 16.51
CA ALA A 64 5.24 -7.18 17.54
C ALA A 64 6.24 -8.30 17.24
N ARG A 65 5.76 -9.45 16.75
CA ARG A 65 6.63 -10.58 16.38
C ARG A 65 7.46 -10.30 15.15
N LEU A 66 6.87 -9.71 14.11
CA LEU A 66 7.60 -9.33 12.90
C LEU A 66 8.71 -8.31 13.23
N ASN A 67 8.41 -7.33 14.10
CA ASN A 67 9.42 -6.38 14.58
C ASN A 67 10.55 -7.09 15.32
N MET A 68 10.22 -8.00 16.24
CA MET A 68 11.23 -8.78 16.97
C MET A 68 12.10 -9.63 16.03
N THR A 69 11.50 -10.24 15.01
CA THR A 69 12.23 -11.02 14.00
C THR A 69 13.15 -10.12 13.17
N ALA A 70 12.66 -8.94 12.76
CA ALA A 70 13.47 -7.96 12.05
C ALA A 70 14.63 -7.45 12.89
N ASP A 71 14.40 -7.11 14.18
CA ASP A 71 15.45 -6.70 15.11
C ASP A 71 16.54 -7.78 15.28
N TRP A 72 16.12 -9.04 15.40
CA TRP A 72 17.04 -10.16 15.50
C TRP A 72 17.84 -10.34 14.20
N ALA A 73 17.22 -10.26 13.05
CA ALA A 73 17.89 -10.36 11.75
C ALA A 73 18.89 -9.20 11.56
N GLU A 74 18.49 -7.95 11.86
CA GLU A 74 19.39 -6.79 11.83
C GLU A 74 20.63 -6.96 12.71
N GLN A 75 20.44 -7.44 13.94
CA GLN A 75 21.55 -7.68 14.88
C GLN A 75 22.49 -8.78 14.38
N THR A 76 21.92 -9.87 13.86
CA THR A 76 22.69 -11.00 13.33
C THR A 76 23.50 -10.60 12.11
N GLU A 77 22.87 -9.93 11.14
CA GLU A 77 23.56 -9.47 9.93
C GLU A 77 24.61 -8.39 10.24
N ARG A 78 24.31 -7.48 11.17
CA ARG A 78 25.29 -6.48 11.62
C ARG A 78 26.49 -7.15 12.24
N PHE A 79 26.28 -8.14 13.13
CA PHE A 79 27.36 -8.90 13.73
C PHE A 79 28.22 -9.60 12.66
N ILE A 80 27.62 -10.23 11.67
CA ILE A 80 28.34 -10.89 10.58
C ILE A 80 29.12 -9.86 9.74
N ALA A 81 28.48 -8.75 9.39
CA ALA A 81 29.10 -7.69 8.60
C ALA A 81 30.26 -7.02 9.34
N ASP A 82 30.10 -6.76 10.64
CA ASP A 82 31.17 -6.21 11.51
C ASP A 82 32.33 -7.18 11.60
N PHE A 83 32.05 -8.46 11.84
CA PHE A 83 33.11 -9.49 11.91
C PHE A 83 33.90 -9.61 10.60
N ILE A 84 33.22 -9.65 9.47
CA ILE A 84 33.85 -9.70 8.14
C ILE A 84 34.58 -8.39 7.85
N GLY A 85 33.96 -7.26 8.15
CA GLY A 85 34.52 -5.93 7.93
C GLY A 85 35.79 -5.66 8.71
N GLU A 86 35.82 -6.02 10.01
CA GLU A 86 37.00 -5.91 10.85
C GLU A 86 38.12 -6.85 10.37
N PHE A 87 37.79 -8.07 9.92
CA PHE A 87 38.78 -9.03 9.45
C PHE A 87 39.43 -8.62 8.13
N TRP A 88 38.65 -8.12 7.16
CA TRP A 88 39.17 -7.83 5.80
C TRP A 88 39.59 -6.38 5.61
N PHE A 89 38.98 -5.41 6.31
CA PHE A 89 39.19 -3.98 6.07
C PHE A 89 39.77 -3.22 7.25
N TYR A 90 39.90 -3.87 8.39
CA TYR A 90 40.51 -3.40 9.65
C TYR A 90 40.33 -1.87 9.89
N GLU A 91 41.33 -1.05 9.53
CA GLU A 91 41.33 0.40 9.78
C GLU A 91 40.35 1.21 8.90
N SER A 92 39.92 0.66 7.77
CA SER A 92 39.00 1.32 6.84
C SER A 92 37.54 1.05 7.17
N TYR A 93 37.26 0.06 8.00
CA TYR A 93 35.88 -0.31 8.33
C TYR A 93 35.30 0.64 9.38
N LYS A 94 34.10 1.18 9.09
CA LYS A 94 33.40 2.16 9.96
C LYS A 94 32.10 1.61 10.57
N GLY A 95 31.90 0.31 10.49
CA GLY A 95 30.67 -0.36 10.92
C GLY A 95 29.61 -0.50 9.81
N ALA A 96 28.75 -1.49 9.94
CA ALA A 96 27.63 -1.73 9.04
C ALA A 96 26.34 -1.12 9.63
N ASN A 97 25.59 -0.38 8.81
CA ASN A 97 24.25 0.07 9.17
C ASN A 97 23.24 -0.75 8.37
N ILE A 98 22.65 -1.74 9.04
CA ILE A 98 21.66 -2.65 8.44
C ILE A 98 20.33 -2.39 9.12
N THR A 99 19.32 -2.04 8.34
CA THR A 99 17.96 -1.81 8.82
C THR A 99 16.95 -2.47 7.90
N TYR A 100 16.07 -3.30 8.47
CA TYR A 100 14.94 -3.85 7.75
C TYR A 100 13.74 -2.89 7.84
N GLY A 101 13.03 -2.73 6.73
CA GLY A 101 11.79 -1.94 6.73
C GLY A 101 10.75 -2.57 7.66
N ARG A 102 10.06 -1.72 8.45
CA ARG A 102 8.99 -2.14 9.39
C ARG A 102 7.58 -2.04 8.76
N ASN A 103 7.50 -1.87 7.44
CA ASN A 103 6.23 -1.73 6.73
C ASN A 103 5.60 -3.09 6.43
N TYR A 104 5.06 -3.74 7.45
CA TYR A 104 4.34 -4.99 7.28
C TYR A 104 2.88 -4.71 6.87
N MET A 105 2.51 -5.10 5.65
CA MET A 105 1.13 -4.99 5.17
C MET A 105 0.29 -6.14 5.72
N LEU A 106 -0.15 -6.02 6.98
CA LEU A 106 -1.04 -7.00 7.63
C LEU A 106 -2.52 -6.66 7.45
N GLN A 107 -2.84 -5.50 6.89
CA GLN A 107 -4.20 -5.06 6.61
C GLN A 107 -4.54 -5.34 5.15
N THR A 108 -5.79 -5.69 4.87
CA THR A 108 -6.26 -5.80 3.48
C THR A 108 -6.49 -4.42 2.88
N PRO A 109 -6.40 -4.27 1.53
CA PRO A 109 -6.68 -3.00 0.87
C PRO A 109 -8.04 -2.42 1.25
N GLU A 110 -9.06 -3.27 1.40
CA GLU A 110 -10.42 -2.87 1.77
C GLU A 110 -10.47 -2.24 3.17
N THR A 111 -9.73 -2.80 4.13
CA THR A 111 -9.65 -2.26 5.49
C THR A 111 -8.96 -0.91 5.53
N ILE A 112 -7.89 -0.75 4.74
CA ILE A 112 -7.16 0.52 4.62
C ILE A 112 -8.05 1.59 3.98
N LEU A 113 -8.77 1.21 2.92
CA LEU A 113 -9.69 2.11 2.22
C LEU A 113 -10.87 2.52 3.10
N ALA A 114 -11.45 1.60 3.87
CA ALA A 114 -12.50 1.92 4.83
C ALA A 114 -12.00 2.93 5.87
N SER A 115 -10.79 2.72 6.42
CA SER A 115 -10.18 3.66 7.35
C SER A 115 -9.94 5.05 6.72
N TYR A 116 -9.58 5.10 5.44
CA TYR A 116 -9.43 6.37 4.71
C TYR A 116 -10.77 7.13 4.64
N TYR A 117 -11.87 6.46 4.29
CA TYR A 117 -13.19 7.09 4.25
C TYR A 117 -13.68 7.55 5.63
N ASP A 118 -13.41 6.77 6.67
CA ASP A 118 -13.72 7.15 8.04
C ASP A 118 -12.92 8.40 8.47
N MET A 119 -11.65 8.46 8.15
CA MET A 119 -10.80 9.62 8.43
C MET A 119 -11.29 10.86 7.67
N LYS A 120 -11.63 10.70 6.40
CA LYS A 120 -12.20 11.78 5.56
C LYS A 120 -13.52 12.30 6.13
N ALA A 121 -14.42 11.41 6.52
CA ALA A 121 -15.72 11.77 7.13
C ALA A 121 -15.56 12.51 8.46
N ASN A 122 -14.50 12.23 9.22
CA ASN A 122 -14.18 12.88 10.48
C ASN A 122 -13.38 14.20 10.34
N GLY A 123 -13.12 14.67 9.11
CA GLY A 123 -12.43 15.93 8.84
C GLY A 123 -10.96 15.92 9.26
N VAL A 124 -10.28 14.78 9.12
CA VAL A 124 -8.85 14.64 9.40
C VAL A 124 -8.05 15.45 8.36
N PRO A 125 -6.92 16.10 8.73
CA PRO A 125 -6.10 16.88 7.80
C PRO A 125 -5.63 16.08 6.58
N ASP A 126 -5.56 16.74 5.42
CA ASP A 126 -5.21 16.14 4.13
C ASP A 126 -3.88 15.38 4.18
N SER A 127 -2.86 15.90 4.89
CA SER A 127 -1.57 15.21 5.04
C SER A 127 -1.67 13.82 5.69
N MET A 128 -2.68 13.58 6.52
CA MET A 128 -2.94 12.26 7.09
C MET A 128 -3.73 11.38 6.12
N LEU A 129 -4.62 11.99 5.33
CA LEU A 129 -5.33 11.30 4.24
C LEU A 129 -4.35 10.85 3.15
N ASP A 130 -3.38 11.68 2.77
CA ASP A 130 -2.28 11.35 1.86
C ASP A 130 -1.53 10.10 2.32
N ASN A 131 -1.10 10.08 3.58
CA ASN A 131 -0.40 8.93 4.17
C ASN A 131 -1.24 7.65 4.15
N GLN A 132 -2.55 7.75 4.39
CA GLN A 132 -3.44 6.60 4.39
C GLN A 132 -3.69 6.11 2.95
N TYR A 133 -3.83 7.02 1.99
CA TYR A 133 -3.96 6.69 0.59
C TYR A 133 -2.69 6.04 0.04
N GLU A 134 -1.51 6.55 0.39
CA GLU A 134 -0.23 5.93 0.02
C GLU A 134 -0.11 4.49 0.55
N LYS A 135 -0.53 4.24 1.79
CA LYS A 135 -0.59 2.87 2.35
C LYS A 135 -1.52 1.98 1.53
N TYR A 136 -2.69 2.51 1.13
CA TYR A 136 -3.64 1.79 0.29
C TYR A 136 -3.03 1.39 -1.05
N ILE A 137 -2.39 2.32 -1.76
CA ILE A 137 -1.74 2.05 -3.04
C ILE A 137 -0.61 1.03 -2.90
N ASN A 138 0.23 1.15 -1.87
CA ASN A 138 1.31 0.21 -1.60
C ASN A 138 0.78 -1.20 -1.29
N CYS A 139 -0.35 -1.31 -0.60
CA CYS A 139 -1.00 -2.59 -0.30
C CYS A 139 -1.62 -3.20 -1.56
N LEU A 140 -2.34 -2.41 -2.34
CA LEU A 140 -3.02 -2.85 -3.56
C LEU A 140 -2.04 -3.35 -4.63
N TRP A 141 -0.92 -2.63 -4.82
CA TRP A 141 0.07 -2.90 -5.86
C TRP A 141 1.39 -3.46 -5.30
N GLN A 142 1.33 -4.20 -4.19
CA GLN A 142 2.53 -4.78 -3.54
C GLN A 142 3.40 -5.62 -4.51
N SER A 143 2.77 -6.32 -5.43
CA SER A 143 3.46 -7.18 -6.42
C SER A 143 3.84 -6.43 -7.70
N ASN A 144 3.41 -5.19 -7.88
CA ASN A 144 3.67 -4.41 -9.09
C ASN A 144 4.11 -2.98 -8.76
N PRO A 145 5.41 -2.76 -8.54
CA PRO A 145 5.94 -1.45 -8.15
C PRO A 145 5.74 -0.37 -9.22
N ILE A 146 5.62 -0.76 -10.50
CA ILE A 146 5.38 0.19 -11.60
C ILE A 146 3.96 0.76 -11.46
N GLN A 147 2.96 -0.08 -11.24
CA GLN A 147 1.59 0.39 -11.02
C GLN A 147 1.49 1.25 -9.75
N SER A 148 2.15 0.85 -8.67
CA SER A 148 2.21 1.68 -7.46
C SER A 148 2.76 3.07 -7.75
N LEU A 149 3.83 3.18 -8.54
CA LEU A 149 4.41 4.46 -8.95
C LEU A 149 3.44 5.29 -9.79
N ILE A 150 2.75 4.67 -10.75
CA ILE A 150 1.76 5.35 -11.60
C ILE A 150 0.63 5.94 -10.76
N TYR A 151 0.03 5.15 -9.87
CA TYR A 151 -1.07 5.64 -9.03
C TYR A 151 -0.65 6.74 -8.05
N LYS A 152 0.58 6.70 -7.53
CA LYS A 152 1.14 7.79 -6.73
C LYS A 152 1.28 9.07 -7.55
N LYS A 153 1.83 8.96 -8.77
CA LYS A 153 1.95 10.13 -9.66
C LYS A 153 0.59 10.68 -10.07
N LYS A 154 -0.40 9.83 -10.35
CA LYS A 154 -1.78 10.28 -10.64
C LYS A 154 -2.33 11.09 -9.47
N PHE A 155 -2.15 10.60 -8.25
CA PHE A 155 -2.56 11.30 -7.05
C PHE A 155 -1.85 12.66 -6.88
N ASP A 156 -0.55 12.72 -7.19
CA ASP A 156 0.23 13.96 -7.10
C ASP A 156 -0.14 14.99 -8.18
N VAL A 157 -0.58 14.54 -9.36
CA VAL A 157 -0.96 15.39 -10.49
C VAL A 157 -2.39 15.90 -10.35
N GLU A 158 -3.29 15.08 -9.81
CA GLU A 158 -4.71 15.40 -9.65
C GLU A 158 -4.91 16.58 -8.68
N PRO A 159 -5.55 17.68 -9.11
CA PRO A 159 -5.88 18.77 -8.19
C PRO A 159 -6.87 18.30 -7.12
N PHE A 160 -6.59 18.59 -5.86
CA PHE A 160 -7.45 18.25 -4.72
C PHE A 160 -7.95 16.80 -4.72
N PRO A 161 -7.03 15.80 -4.67
CA PRO A 161 -7.40 14.38 -4.86
C PRO A 161 -8.39 13.87 -3.81
N HIS A 162 -8.47 14.53 -2.65
CA HIS A 162 -9.43 14.17 -1.60
C HIS A 162 -10.83 14.73 -1.81
N LEU A 163 -11.04 15.67 -2.76
CA LEU A 163 -12.32 16.29 -3.04
C LEU A 163 -12.92 15.74 -4.34
N SER A 164 -14.25 15.62 -4.39
CA SER A 164 -14.95 15.35 -5.64
C SER A 164 -14.95 16.60 -6.53
N ALA A 165 -15.20 16.42 -7.84
CA ALA A 165 -15.32 17.54 -8.78
C ALA A 165 -16.38 18.55 -8.32
N ASP A 166 -17.53 18.09 -7.84
CA ASP A 166 -18.61 18.95 -7.34
C ASP A 166 -18.21 19.76 -6.09
N GLN A 167 -17.40 19.14 -5.19
CA GLN A 167 -16.88 19.83 -4.00
C GLN A 167 -15.85 20.90 -4.36
N VAL A 168 -15.01 20.61 -5.35
CA VAL A 168 -14.02 21.58 -5.85
C VAL A 168 -14.72 22.73 -6.56
N GLU A 169 -15.74 22.46 -7.38
CA GLU A 169 -16.54 23.47 -8.07
C GLU A 169 -17.25 24.42 -7.09
N ALA A 170 -17.82 23.88 -6.02
CA ALA A 170 -18.52 24.64 -5.00
C ALA A 170 -17.59 25.44 -4.07
N SER A 171 -16.27 25.23 -4.14
CA SER A 171 -15.30 25.90 -3.28
C SER A 171 -14.96 27.29 -3.80
N GLU A 172 -15.07 28.30 -2.96
CA GLU A 172 -14.67 29.67 -3.25
C GLU A 172 -13.16 29.91 -3.19
N TYR A 173 -12.41 28.99 -2.56
CA TYR A 173 -10.97 29.14 -2.34
C TYR A 173 -10.11 28.46 -3.42
N VAL A 174 -10.74 27.75 -4.35
CA VAL A 174 -10.05 27.06 -5.45
C VAL A 174 -10.03 27.95 -6.67
N THR A 175 -8.88 28.00 -7.36
CA THR A 175 -8.74 28.77 -8.60
C THR A 175 -9.59 28.16 -9.73
N ASP A 176 -10.05 28.99 -10.66
CA ASP A 176 -10.85 28.51 -11.80
C ASP A 176 -10.04 27.51 -12.67
N GLU A 177 -8.73 27.71 -12.78
CA GLU A 177 -7.83 26.79 -13.47
C GLU A 177 -7.83 25.41 -12.82
N ASP A 178 -7.73 25.32 -11.50
CA ASP A 178 -7.73 24.05 -10.76
C ASP A 178 -9.11 23.36 -10.84
N LYS A 179 -10.21 24.13 -10.85
CA LYS A 179 -11.57 23.58 -11.04
C LYS A 179 -11.68 22.91 -12.41
N VAL A 180 -11.21 23.58 -13.45
CA VAL A 180 -11.22 23.05 -14.82
C VAL A 180 -10.33 21.82 -14.93
N CYS A 181 -9.13 21.87 -14.38
CA CYS A 181 -8.22 20.73 -14.34
C CYS A 181 -8.84 19.53 -13.61
N LYS A 182 -9.52 19.74 -12.49
CA LYS A 182 -10.19 18.68 -11.75
C LYS A 182 -11.33 18.06 -12.55
N ARG A 183 -12.12 18.89 -13.24
CA ARG A 183 -13.26 18.44 -14.08
C ARG A 183 -12.80 17.51 -15.20
N TYR A 184 -11.68 17.85 -15.87
CA TYR A 184 -11.19 17.13 -17.04
C TYR A 184 -10.07 16.13 -16.73
N PHE A 185 -9.68 15.97 -15.47
CA PHE A 185 -8.62 15.04 -15.09
C PHE A 185 -8.86 13.61 -15.56
N GLY A 186 -10.09 13.09 -15.38
CA GLY A 186 -10.43 11.73 -15.81
C GLY A 186 -10.31 11.52 -17.32
N GLU A 187 -10.83 12.47 -18.12
CA GLU A 187 -10.73 12.39 -19.58
C GLU A 187 -9.27 12.48 -20.05
N TRP A 188 -8.48 13.33 -19.43
CA TRP A 188 -7.06 13.46 -19.75
C TRP A 188 -6.28 12.20 -19.33
N ASP A 189 -6.52 11.64 -18.15
CA ASP A 189 -5.87 10.42 -17.68
C ASP A 189 -6.07 9.25 -18.63
N ASP A 190 -7.26 9.12 -19.21
CA ASP A 190 -7.59 8.10 -20.22
C ASP A 190 -6.78 8.26 -21.52
N THR A 191 -6.26 9.46 -21.80
CA THR A 191 -5.43 9.71 -22.98
C THR A 191 -3.94 9.43 -22.75
N VAL A 192 -3.49 9.46 -21.49
CA VAL A 192 -2.07 9.30 -21.11
C VAL A 192 -1.72 7.83 -20.96
N LYS A 193 -0.67 7.39 -21.65
CA LYS A 193 -0.21 6.00 -21.58
C LYS A 193 0.57 5.73 -20.29
N ASP A 194 0.52 4.48 -19.80
CA ASP A 194 1.27 4.03 -18.63
C ASP A 194 2.78 4.32 -18.71
N THR A 195 3.35 4.26 -19.93
CA THR A 195 4.75 4.60 -20.16
C THR A 195 5.06 6.07 -19.89
N GLU A 196 4.14 6.96 -20.21
CA GLU A 196 4.29 8.40 -19.95
C GLU A 196 4.20 8.70 -18.46
N TRP A 197 3.26 8.08 -17.77
CA TRP A 197 3.18 8.13 -16.31
C TRP A 197 4.47 7.67 -15.63
N THR A 198 5.15 6.68 -16.20
CA THR A 198 6.38 6.14 -15.62
C THR A 198 7.56 7.09 -15.80
N PHE A 199 7.73 7.69 -16.99
CA PHE A 199 8.94 8.42 -17.37
C PHE A 199 8.86 9.95 -17.23
N LYS A 200 7.65 10.54 -17.34
CA LYS A 200 7.50 12.00 -17.21
C LYS A 200 7.50 12.43 -15.74
N ASP A 201 8.03 13.60 -15.47
CA ASP A 201 7.96 14.23 -14.15
C ASP A 201 6.54 14.76 -13.86
N VAL A 202 6.19 14.85 -12.57
CA VAL A 202 4.86 15.33 -12.10
C VAL A 202 4.56 16.73 -12.63
N GLU A 203 5.55 17.62 -12.66
CA GLU A 203 5.38 18.99 -13.18
C GLU A 203 5.04 19.01 -14.67
N VAL A 204 5.67 18.14 -15.46
CA VAL A 204 5.40 18.03 -16.91
C VAL A 204 3.98 17.53 -17.14
N LEU A 205 3.57 16.49 -16.42
CA LEU A 205 2.22 15.93 -16.50
C LEU A 205 1.16 16.94 -16.07
N ARG A 206 1.43 17.73 -15.04
CA ARG A 206 0.52 18.79 -14.58
C ARG A 206 0.36 19.90 -15.64
N ASN A 207 1.43 20.31 -16.32
CA ASN A 207 1.36 21.28 -17.39
C ASN A 207 0.60 20.74 -18.63
N GLU A 208 0.73 19.44 -18.92
CA GLU A 208 -0.04 18.79 -19.98
C GLU A 208 -1.54 18.73 -19.62
N LEU A 209 -1.88 18.45 -18.38
CA LEU A 209 -3.25 18.51 -17.88
C LEU A 209 -3.84 19.91 -18.03
N ILE A 210 -3.13 20.96 -17.60
CA ILE A 210 -3.57 22.36 -17.74
C ILE A 210 -3.82 22.68 -19.22
N THR A 211 -2.90 22.33 -20.09
CA THR A 211 -3.04 22.55 -21.53
C THR A 211 -4.27 21.86 -22.12
N PHE A 212 -4.50 20.60 -21.74
CA PHE A 212 -5.64 19.81 -22.18
C PHE A 212 -6.96 20.43 -21.67
N ALA A 213 -7.01 20.75 -20.39
CA ALA A 213 -8.18 21.29 -19.72
C ALA A 213 -8.58 22.66 -20.32
N THR A 214 -7.59 23.54 -20.57
CA THR A 214 -7.80 24.86 -21.22
C THR A 214 -8.31 24.70 -22.66
N ALA A 215 -7.77 23.74 -23.43
CA ALA A 215 -8.22 23.49 -24.78
C ALA A 215 -9.68 22.97 -24.81
N LYS A 216 -10.08 22.15 -23.85
CA LYS A 216 -11.46 21.66 -23.71
C LYS A 216 -12.44 22.79 -23.36
N MET A 217 -12.06 23.71 -22.46
CA MET A 217 -12.88 24.86 -22.14
C MET A 217 -13.11 25.75 -23.35
N ALA A 218 -12.06 26.05 -24.11
CA ALA A 218 -12.19 26.88 -25.32
C ALA A 218 -13.13 26.28 -26.38
N ILE A 219 -13.19 24.95 -26.48
CA ILE A 219 -14.12 24.28 -27.37
C ILE A 219 -15.58 24.44 -26.88
N LEU A 220 -15.81 24.27 -25.57
CA LEU A 220 -17.16 24.44 -25.01
C LEU A 220 -17.67 25.88 -25.12
N GLU A 221 -16.81 26.86 -24.84
CA GLU A 221 -17.16 28.27 -25.00
C GLU A 221 -17.54 28.59 -26.45
N ALA A 222 -16.82 28.04 -27.44
CA ALA A 222 -17.16 28.20 -28.85
C ALA A 222 -18.47 27.52 -29.24
N GLU A 223 -18.77 26.36 -28.67
CA GLU A 223 -20.05 25.66 -28.91
C GLU A 223 -21.25 26.43 -28.30
N GLU A 224 -21.10 27.00 -27.10
CA GLU A 224 -22.12 27.82 -26.45
C GLU A 224 -22.36 29.16 -27.21
N GLU A 225 -21.33 29.77 -27.79
CA GLU A 225 -21.46 30.96 -28.63
C GLU A 225 -22.24 30.66 -29.91
N ASP A 226 -21.94 29.53 -30.59
CA ASP A 226 -22.67 29.11 -31.81
C ASP A 226 -24.14 28.79 -31.53
N GLU A 227 -24.47 28.17 -30.39
CA GLU A 227 -25.86 27.87 -30.00
C GLU A 227 -26.66 29.16 -29.71
N THR A 228 -26.05 30.14 -29.03
CA THR A 228 -26.66 31.42 -28.72
C THR A 228 -26.87 32.28 -29.96
N GLU A 229 -26.00 32.23 -30.97
CA GLU A 229 -26.19 32.91 -32.26
C GLU A 229 -27.35 32.30 -33.05
N GLN A 230 -27.48 30.96 -33.08
CA GLN A 230 -28.58 30.26 -33.77
C GLN A 230 -29.95 30.55 -33.13
N GLU A 231 -30.05 30.63 -31.79
CA GLU A 231 -31.31 30.99 -31.11
C GLU A 231 -31.70 32.44 -31.41
N SER A 232 -30.75 33.36 -31.50
CA SER A 232 -31.01 34.77 -31.78
C SER A 232 -31.47 35.01 -33.25
N GLU A 233 -31.02 34.21 -34.21
CA GLU A 233 -31.47 34.28 -35.61
C GLU A 233 -32.89 33.73 -35.82
N VAL A 234 -33.32 32.77 -34.99
CA VAL A 234 -34.70 32.22 -35.04
C VAL A 234 -35.71 33.22 -34.47
N GLU A 235 -35.41 33.96 -33.43
CA GLU A 235 -36.31 34.97 -32.84
C GLU A 235 -36.51 36.22 -33.74
N THR A 236 -35.58 36.50 -34.64
CA THR A 236 -35.67 37.65 -35.55
C THR A 236 -36.45 37.39 -36.81
N THR A 237 -36.95 36.16 -37.06
CA THR A 237 -37.68 35.76 -38.27
C THR A 237 -39.18 35.51 -38.05
N GLU A 238 -39.75 35.77 -36.87
CA GLU A 238 -41.20 35.83 -36.59
C GLU A 238 -41.63 37.29 -36.50
#